data_5f9ea4ae3db6ac69491554ef37fb40f5
#
_entry.id   5f9ea4ae3db6ac69491554ef37fb40f5
#
_cell.length_a   1.000
_cell.length_b   1.000
_cell.length_c   1.000
_cell.angle_alpha   90.00
_cell.angle_beta   90.00
_cell.angle_gamma   90.00
#
_symmetry.space_group_name_H-M   'P 1'
#
loop_
_entity.id
_entity.type
_entity.pdbx_description
1 polymer ?
#
loop_
_entity_poly.entity_id
_entity_poly.type
_entity_poly.pdbx_seq_one_letter_code
_entity_poly.pdbx_strand_id
1 'polypeptide(L)'
;YPKASDTDIEKINTDMWENLGRVIGEYPHLRCLTSVYCEVENIEILQDIAKNQTPCIFIGMHQANWEVAAMRLREQPGLNVGSVYRAPNNKWSAAILQSLRDYKKGEKYFAKSKQGVREMIGHLKNNGQVGILVDQKYNEGISLATLL
;
A
#
# COMPACT_ATOMS: atom_id res chain seq x y z
N TYR A 1 11.53 -19.89 5.39
CA TYR A 1 11.11 -20.93 6.38
C TYR A 1 12.01 -22.16 6.29
N PRO A 2 13.26 -22.10 6.83
CA PRO A 2 14.25 -23.18 6.65
C PRO A 2 13.89 -24.50 7.36
N LYS A 3 12.83 -24.52 8.16
CA LYS A 3 12.35 -25.72 8.90
C LYS A 3 10.94 -26.14 8.51
N ALA A 4 10.33 -25.51 7.50
CA ALA A 4 9.00 -25.88 7.06
C ALA A 4 9.04 -27.18 6.27
N SER A 5 8.10 -28.08 6.53
CA SER A 5 7.89 -29.28 5.72
C SER A 5 7.26 -28.91 4.37
N ASP A 6 7.33 -29.82 3.39
CA ASP A 6 6.67 -29.61 2.09
C ASP A 6 5.16 -29.35 2.26
N THR A 7 4.52 -30.02 3.21
CA THR A 7 3.11 -29.82 3.53
C THR A 7 2.84 -28.42 4.09
N ASP A 8 3.74 -27.88 4.93
CA ASP A 8 3.60 -26.51 5.44
C ASP A 8 3.75 -25.48 4.32
N ILE A 9 4.70 -25.73 3.40
CA ILE A 9 4.92 -24.86 2.23
C ILE A 9 3.70 -24.86 1.32
N GLU A 10 3.11 -26.02 1.06
CA GLU A 10 1.91 -26.17 0.23
C GLU A 10 0.70 -25.46 0.85
N LYS A 11 0.54 -25.58 2.16
CA LYS A 11 -0.49 -24.85 2.90
C LYS A 11 -0.27 -23.33 2.85
N ILE A 12 0.94 -22.84 3.10
CA ILE A 12 1.27 -21.41 3.02
C ILE A 12 0.96 -20.86 1.62
N ASN A 13 1.31 -21.59 0.57
CA ASN A 13 1.01 -21.21 -0.80
C ASN A 13 -0.50 -21.13 -1.05
N THR A 14 -1.26 -22.11 -0.58
CA THR A 14 -2.72 -22.13 -0.72
C THR A 14 -3.35 -20.94 0.00
N ASP A 15 -2.97 -20.71 1.26
CA ASP A 15 -3.47 -19.60 2.07
C ASP A 15 -3.12 -18.22 1.43
N MET A 16 -1.93 -18.10 0.85
CA MET A 16 -1.51 -16.88 0.13
C MET A 16 -2.40 -16.62 -1.09
N TRP A 17 -2.66 -17.63 -1.91
CA TRP A 17 -3.53 -17.48 -3.09
C TRP A 17 -4.97 -17.20 -2.72
N GLU A 18 -5.47 -17.82 -1.65
CA GLU A 18 -6.80 -17.54 -1.12
C GLU A 18 -6.92 -16.09 -0.65
N ASN A 19 -5.92 -15.60 0.11
CA ASN A 19 -5.91 -14.20 0.53
C ASN A 19 -5.86 -13.24 -0.65
N LEU A 20 -5.03 -13.50 -1.66
CA LEU A 20 -4.98 -12.68 -2.86
C LEU A 20 -6.32 -12.66 -3.62
N GLY A 21 -6.97 -13.82 -3.73
CA GLY A 21 -8.31 -13.93 -4.31
C GLY A 21 -9.35 -13.11 -3.56
N ARG A 22 -9.30 -13.11 -2.21
CA ARG A 22 -10.18 -12.26 -1.37
C ARG A 22 -9.91 -10.78 -1.62
N VAL A 23 -8.66 -10.34 -1.61
CA VAL A 23 -8.31 -8.95 -1.90
C VAL A 23 -8.86 -8.50 -3.25
N ILE A 24 -8.73 -9.32 -4.29
CA ILE A 24 -9.29 -9.00 -5.62
C ILE A 24 -10.82 -8.93 -5.58
N GLY A 25 -11.47 -9.88 -4.91
CA GLY A 25 -12.93 -9.91 -4.76
C GLY A 25 -13.50 -8.73 -3.95
N GLU A 26 -12.71 -8.17 -3.03
CA GLU A 26 -13.09 -7.06 -2.17
C GLU A 26 -12.91 -5.68 -2.83
N TYR A 27 -12.19 -5.57 -3.96
CA TYR A 27 -11.97 -4.28 -4.63
C TYR A 27 -13.25 -3.47 -4.91
N PRO A 28 -14.35 -4.05 -5.40
CA PRO A 28 -15.60 -3.30 -5.59
C PRO A 28 -16.21 -2.78 -4.30
N HIS A 29 -15.82 -3.34 -3.16
CA HIS A 29 -16.36 -3.03 -1.84
C HIS A 29 -15.39 -2.22 -0.95
N LEU A 30 -14.22 -1.84 -1.45
CA LEU A 30 -13.18 -1.15 -0.67
C LEU A 30 -13.72 0.07 0.09
N ARG A 31 -14.58 0.89 -0.51
CA ARG A 31 -15.15 2.05 0.17
C ARG A 31 -16.00 1.66 1.38
N CYS A 32 -16.82 0.63 1.24
CA CYS A 32 -17.63 0.12 2.34
C CYS A 32 -16.73 -0.47 3.43
N LEU A 33 -15.75 -1.29 3.04
CA LEU A 33 -14.80 -1.89 3.98
C LEU A 33 -14.02 -0.81 4.75
N THR A 34 -13.57 0.23 4.08
CA THR A 34 -12.82 1.32 4.70
C THR A 34 -13.67 2.17 5.63
N SER A 35 -14.92 2.47 5.25
CA SER A 35 -15.76 3.40 6.03
C SER A 35 -16.53 2.74 7.16
N VAL A 36 -16.87 1.44 7.02
CA VAL A 36 -17.75 0.74 7.99
C VAL A 36 -16.97 -0.24 8.85
N TYR A 37 -15.98 -0.94 8.27
CA TYR A 37 -15.32 -2.06 8.95
C TYR A 37 -13.85 -1.81 9.29
N CYS A 38 -13.30 -0.62 8.94
CA CYS A 38 -11.92 -0.28 9.25
C CYS A 38 -11.86 0.71 10.41
N GLU A 39 -11.36 0.26 11.54
CA GLU A 39 -10.99 1.10 12.68
C GLU A 39 -9.50 1.47 12.59
N VAL A 40 -9.18 2.67 13.03
CA VAL A 40 -7.79 3.15 13.10
C VAL A 40 -7.45 3.38 14.56
N GLU A 41 -6.56 2.57 15.07
CA GLU A 41 -5.98 2.80 16.39
C GLU A 41 -5.06 4.02 16.36
N ASN A 42 -5.04 4.78 17.44
CA ASN A 42 -4.24 6.00 17.59
C ASN A 42 -4.46 6.99 16.43
N ILE A 43 -5.72 7.20 16.06
CA ILE A 43 -6.12 8.11 14.96
C ILE A 43 -5.58 9.53 15.15
N GLU A 44 -5.31 9.93 16.40
CA GLU A 44 -4.75 11.22 16.78
C GLU A 44 -3.37 11.46 16.15
N ILE A 45 -2.57 10.41 15.90
CA ILE A 45 -1.28 10.51 15.20
C ILE A 45 -1.51 11.00 13.77
N LEU A 46 -2.49 10.43 13.06
CA LEU A 46 -2.82 10.85 11.69
C LEU A 46 -3.37 12.26 11.65
N GLN A 47 -4.18 12.63 12.65
CA GLN A 47 -4.74 13.97 12.79
C GLN A 47 -3.65 15.01 13.06
N ASP A 48 -2.65 14.68 13.88
CA ASP A 48 -1.51 15.56 14.16
C ASP A 48 -0.63 15.75 12.92
N ILE A 49 -0.31 14.67 12.22
CA ILE A 49 0.43 14.72 10.94
C ILE A 49 -0.32 15.59 9.93
N ALA A 50 -1.63 15.42 9.81
CA ALA A 50 -2.46 16.19 8.89
C ALA A 50 -2.51 17.67 9.26
N LYS A 51 -2.69 17.99 10.54
CA LYS A 51 -2.74 19.36 11.08
C LYS A 51 -1.43 20.11 10.87
N ASN A 52 -0.31 19.45 11.18
CA ASN A 52 1.02 20.05 11.11
C ASN A 52 1.65 19.92 9.72
N GLN A 53 0.98 19.25 8.76
CA GLN A 53 1.51 18.96 7.43
C GLN A 53 2.90 18.31 7.48
N THR A 54 3.07 17.36 8.43
CA THR A 54 4.35 16.72 8.69
C THR A 54 4.67 15.72 7.56
N PRO A 55 5.82 15.84 6.87
CA PRO A 55 6.24 14.83 5.91
C PRO A 55 6.61 13.53 6.65
N CYS A 56 6.04 12.43 6.23
CA CYS A 56 6.32 11.12 6.84
C CYS A 56 6.16 9.98 5.84
N ILE A 57 6.65 8.81 6.22
CA ILE A 57 6.51 7.56 5.46
C ILE A 57 5.68 6.59 6.29
N PHE A 58 4.53 6.19 5.77
CA PHE A 58 3.73 5.10 6.31
C PHE A 58 4.25 3.77 5.77
N ILE A 59 4.64 2.88 6.65
CA ILE A 59 5.14 1.57 6.30
C ILE A 59 4.05 0.53 6.56
N GLY A 60 3.79 -0.31 5.57
CA GLY A 60 2.84 -1.41 5.66
C GLY A 60 3.40 -2.70 5.07
N MET A 61 2.61 -3.75 5.15
CA MET A 61 2.92 -5.09 4.62
C MET A 61 1.74 -5.62 3.80
N HIS A 62 1.99 -6.59 2.91
CA HIS A 62 0.96 -7.30 2.15
C HIS A 62 0.23 -8.33 3.03
N GLN A 63 -0.38 -7.86 4.12
CA GLN A 63 -1.20 -8.68 5.01
C GLN A 63 -2.67 -8.35 4.85
N ALA A 64 -3.55 -9.32 5.01
CA ALA A 64 -4.99 -9.19 4.85
C ALA A 64 -5.32 -8.38 3.57
N ASN A 65 -6.20 -7.36 3.67
CA ASN A 65 -6.46 -6.44 2.57
C ASN A 65 -5.70 -5.11 2.77
N TRP A 66 -4.47 -5.05 2.28
CA TRP A 66 -3.62 -3.84 2.33
C TRP A 66 -4.20 -2.64 1.57
N GLU A 67 -5.11 -2.86 0.63
CA GLU A 67 -5.79 -1.77 -0.11
C GLU A 67 -6.71 -0.96 0.80
N VAL A 68 -7.33 -1.61 1.80
CA VAL A 68 -8.16 -0.94 2.81
C VAL A 68 -7.32 0.04 3.62
N ALA A 69 -6.13 -0.37 4.08
CA ALA A 69 -5.22 0.49 4.81
C ALA A 69 -4.75 1.68 3.97
N ALA A 70 -4.37 1.43 2.71
CA ALA A 70 -3.96 2.47 1.78
C ALA A 70 -5.10 3.47 1.50
N MET A 71 -6.33 2.99 1.32
CA MET A 71 -7.51 3.81 1.11
C MET A 71 -7.81 4.64 2.37
N ARG A 72 -7.75 4.03 3.55
CA ARG A 72 -8.05 4.72 4.81
C ARG A 72 -7.10 5.89 5.08
N LEU A 73 -5.80 5.72 4.80
CA LEU A 73 -4.82 6.80 4.89
C LEU A 73 -5.13 7.94 3.92
N ARG A 74 -5.49 7.63 2.68
CA ARG A 74 -5.83 8.62 1.65
C ARG A 74 -7.14 9.36 1.93
N GLU A 75 -8.08 8.73 2.60
CA GLU A 75 -9.34 9.36 3.02
C GLU A 75 -9.19 10.28 4.22
N GLN A 76 -8.10 10.18 4.98
CA GLN A 76 -7.88 11.05 6.13
C GLN A 76 -7.77 12.52 5.69
N PRO A 77 -8.68 13.41 6.17
CA PRO A 77 -8.64 14.81 5.80
C PRO A 77 -7.30 15.46 6.17
N GLY A 78 -6.77 16.27 5.26
CA GLY A 78 -5.51 17.00 5.46
C GLY A 78 -4.25 16.21 5.15
N LEU A 79 -4.31 14.91 4.92
CA LEU A 79 -3.17 14.14 4.42
C LEU A 79 -3.09 14.22 2.88
N ASN A 80 -1.86 14.31 2.37
CA ASN A 80 -1.53 14.27 0.95
C ASN A 80 -0.64 13.04 0.69
N VAL A 81 -1.25 11.85 0.71
CA VAL A 81 -0.54 10.57 0.65
C VAL A 81 -0.34 10.14 -0.79
N GLY A 82 0.93 9.98 -1.20
CA GLY A 82 1.31 9.30 -2.42
C GLY A 82 1.72 7.85 -2.14
N SER A 83 1.43 6.92 -3.03
CA SER A 83 1.73 5.49 -2.86
C SER A 83 2.80 5.01 -3.82
N VAL A 84 3.74 4.20 -3.33
CA VAL A 84 4.68 3.51 -4.21
C VAL A 84 3.96 2.35 -4.88
N TYR A 85 3.99 2.32 -6.21
CA TYR A 85 3.22 1.38 -6.99
C TYR A 85 4.00 0.85 -8.19
N ARG A 86 3.88 -0.45 -8.45
CA ARG A 86 4.30 -1.06 -9.70
C ARG A 86 3.07 -1.42 -10.52
N ALA A 87 2.90 -0.78 -11.67
CA ALA A 87 1.83 -1.13 -12.59
C ALA A 87 1.97 -2.58 -13.07
N PRO A 88 0.88 -3.34 -13.18
CA PRO A 88 0.89 -4.63 -13.85
C PRO A 88 1.44 -4.52 -15.28
N ASN A 89 2.13 -5.58 -15.74
CA ASN A 89 2.65 -5.61 -17.11
C ASN A 89 1.51 -5.61 -18.16
N ASN A 90 0.36 -6.17 -17.81
CA ASN A 90 -0.83 -6.14 -18.68
C ASN A 90 -1.55 -4.79 -18.51
N LYS A 91 -1.60 -4.01 -19.59
CA LYS A 91 -2.22 -2.67 -19.60
C LYS A 91 -3.72 -2.66 -19.29
N TRP A 92 -4.44 -3.73 -19.61
CA TRP A 92 -5.86 -3.85 -19.29
C TRP A 92 -6.06 -4.05 -17.78
N SER A 93 -5.28 -4.96 -17.18
CA SER A 93 -5.29 -5.16 -15.73
C SER A 93 -4.86 -3.89 -14.99
N ALA A 94 -3.86 -3.18 -15.52
CA ALA A 94 -3.43 -1.90 -14.96
C ALA A 94 -4.53 -0.85 -14.98
N ALA A 95 -5.27 -0.71 -16.11
CA ALA A 95 -6.38 0.23 -16.24
C ALA A 95 -7.54 -0.10 -15.30
N ILE A 96 -7.90 -1.39 -15.16
CA ILE A 96 -8.95 -1.84 -14.24
C ILE A 96 -8.54 -1.53 -12.79
N LEU A 97 -7.34 -1.93 -12.36
CA LEU A 97 -6.86 -1.66 -11.01
C LEU A 97 -6.79 -0.17 -10.72
N GLN A 98 -6.34 0.63 -11.69
CA GLN A 98 -6.30 2.08 -11.56
C GLN A 98 -7.72 2.64 -11.37
N SER A 99 -8.70 2.22 -12.17
CA SER A 99 -10.09 2.69 -12.04
C SER A 99 -10.74 2.32 -10.69
N LEU A 100 -10.35 1.18 -10.12
CA LEU A 100 -10.85 0.72 -8.82
C LEU A 100 -10.19 1.47 -7.64
N ARG A 101 -8.96 1.95 -7.83
CA ARG A 101 -8.21 2.73 -6.82
C ARG A 101 -8.48 4.23 -6.90
N ASP A 102 -8.79 4.74 -8.09
CA ASP A 102 -8.86 6.17 -8.42
C ASP A 102 -10.24 6.75 -8.07
N TYR A 103 -10.64 6.62 -6.81
CA TYR A 103 -11.92 7.17 -6.34
C TYR A 103 -11.84 8.69 -6.02
N LYS A 104 -10.63 9.23 -5.83
CA LYS A 104 -10.36 10.68 -5.76
C LYS A 104 -9.45 11.08 -6.92
N LYS A 105 -9.89 12.06 -7.72
CA LYS A 105 -9.04 12.64 -8.77
C LYS A 105 -7.78 13.25 -8.15
N GLY A 106 -6.62 12.92 -8.72
CA GLY A 106 -5.34 13.52 -8.34
C GLY A 106 -4.51 12.69 -7.34
N GLU A 107 -4.82 11.43 -7.16
CA GLU A 107 -3.97 10.52 -6.38
C GLU A 107 -2.57 10.41 -7.00
N LYS A 108 -1.54 10.45 -6.13
CA LYS A 108 -0.16 10.33 -6.54
C LYS A 108 0.33 8.90 -6.42
N TYR A 109 0.92 8.42 -7.51
CA TYR A 109 1.58 7.12 -7.55
C TYR A 109 3.03 7.30 -8.00
N PHE A 110 3.96 6.77 -7.21
CA PHE A 110 5.38 6.79 -7.52
C PHE A 110 5.79 5.46 -8.12
N ALA A 111 6.30 5.49 -9.33
CA ALA A 111 6.79 4.29 -10.01
C ALA A 111 8.00 3.69 -9.26
N LYS A 112 8.14 2.37 -9.28
CA LYS A 112 9.31 1.65 -8.73
C LYS A 112 10.52 1.82 -9.67
N SER A 113 11.06 3.04 -9.73
CA SER A 113 12.15 3.45 -10.60
C SER A 113 12.95 4.59 -9.98
N LYS A 114 14.15 4.89 -10.53
CA LYS A 114 14.96 6.05 -10.10
C LYS A 114 14.20 7.37 -10.20
N GLN A 115 13.38 7.53 -11.24
CA GLN A 115 12.54 8.70 -11.41
C GLN A 115 11.44 8.76 -10.33
N GLY A 116 10.74 7.66 -10.07
CA GLY A 116 9.73 7.62 -9.01
C GLY A 116 10.29 7.92 -7.63
N VAL A 117 11.53 7.49 -7.33
CA VAL A 117 12.21 7.87 -6.08
C VAL A 117 12.44 9.38 -5.99
N ARG A 118 12.87 10.02 -7.09
CA ARG A 118 13.05 11.49 -7.12
C ARG A 118 11.72 12.23 -6.90
N GLU A 119 10.66 11.77 -7.53
CA GLU A 119 9.31 12.33 -7.37
C GLU A 119 8.80 12.15 -5.94
N MET A 120 9.04 10.99 -5.33
CA MET A 120 8.71 10.70 -3.93
C MET A 120 9.45 11.62 -2.96
N ILE A 121 10.77 11.82 -3.16
CA ILE A 121 11.56 12.75 -2.36
C ILE A 121 11.05 14.18 -2.53
N GLY A 122 10.74 14.59 -3.75
CA GLY A 122 10.14 15.89 -4.03
C GLY A 122 8.78 16.07 -3.33
N HIS A 123 7.98 15.02 -3.28
CA HIS A 123 6.69 15.03 -2.59
C HIS A 123 6.85 15.19 -1.07
N LEU A 124 7.78 14.46 -0.45
CA LEU A 124 8.10 14.61 0.97
C LEU A 124 8.64 16.01 1.30
N LYS A 125 9.49 16.58 0.44
CA LYS A 125 10.02 17.96 0.61
C LYS A 125 8.92 19.04 0.54
N ASN A 126 7.80 18.72 -0.11
CA ASN A 126 6.62 19.60 -0.18
C ASN A 126 5.54 19.20 0.85
N ASN A 127 5.96 18.69 2.00
CA ASN A 127 5.11 18.29 3.12
C ASN A 127 4.07 17.21 2.76
N GLY A 128 4.32 16.42 1.74
CA GLY A 128 3.50 15.25 1.41
C GLY A 128 3.89 14.05 2.27
N GLN A 129 3.02 13.05 2.28
CA GLN A 129 3.24 11.78 2.95
C GLN A 129 3.34 10.65 1.91
N VAL A 130 4.02 9.57 2.24
CA VAL A 130 4.23 8.44 1.33
C VAL A 130 3.84 7.13 2.01
N GLY A 131 3.02 6.32 1.33
CA GLY A 131 2.71 4.95 1.73
C GLY A 131 3.57 3.94 0.97
N ILE A 132 4.21 3.02 1.69
CA ILE A 132 5.08 1.98 1.12
C ILE A 132 4.78 0.62 1.77
N LEU A 133 4.66 -0.42 0.95
CA LEU A 133 4.68 -1.81 1.40
C LEU A 133 6.11 -2.35 1.26
N VAL A 134 6.69 -2.83 2.37
CA VAL A 134 8.15 -3.09 2.45
C VAL A 134 8.53 -4.57 2.51
N ASP A 135 7.57 -5.48 2.51
CA ASP A 135 7.75 -6.91 2.69
C ASP A 135 8.06 -7.69 1.41
N GLN A 136 8.12 -7.02 0.25
CA GLN A 136 8.48 -7.66 -1.01
C GLN A 136 9.97 -7.48 -1.33
N LYS A 137 10.58 -8.56 -1.84
CA LYS A 137 11.97 -8.56 -2.29
C LYS A 137 12.20 -7.50 -3.38
N TYR A 138 13.24 -6.72 -3.21
CA TYR A 138 13.76 -5.82 -4.23
C TYR A 138 14.84 -6.56 -5.04
N ASN A 139 14.67 -6.62 -6.37
CA ASN A 139 15.56 -7.40 -7.23
C ASN A 139 16.78 -6.61 -7.73
N GLU A 140 16.84 -5.30 -7.48
CA GLU A 140 17.91 -4.41 -7.93
C GLU A 140 18.43 -3.56 -6.78
N GLY A 141 19.74 -3.58 -6.53
CA GLY A 141 20.40 -2.78 -5.52
C GLY A 141 20.59 -3.46 -4.16
N ILE A 142 20.97 -2.69 -3.16
CA ILE A 142 21.16 -3.15 -1.77
C ILE A 142 19.81 -3.04 -1.06
N SER A 143 19.27 -4.17 -0.62
CA SER A 143 18.08 -4.20 0.24
C SER A 143 18.49 -4.59 1.66
N LEU A 144 18.04 -3.82 2.65
CA LEU A 144 18.06 -4.24 4.04
C LEU A 144 16.78 -5.06 4.29
N ALA A 145 16.93 -6.36 4.47
CA ALA A 145 15.85 -7.19 4.98
C ALA A 145 15.78 -6.97 6.49
N THR A 146 14.80 -6.25 6.96
CA THR A 146 14.42 -6.25 8.36
C THR A 146 13.56 -7.49 8.60
N LEU A 147 14.11 -8.48 9.31
CA LEU A 147 13.32 -9.54 9.91
C LEU A 147 12.56 -8.91 11.09
N LEU A 148 11.26 -8.86 10.96
CA LEU A 148 10.35 -8.63 12.08
C LEU A 148 10.10 -9.95 12.78
#